data_94fbfbf6dab48a728c24828318ed14a9
#
_entry.id   94fbfbf6dab48a728c24828318ed14a9
#
_cell.length_a   1.000
_cell.length_b   1.000
_cell.length_c   1.000
_cell.angle_alpha   90.00
_cell.angle_beta   90.00
_cell.angle_gamma   90.00
#
_symmetry.space_group_name_H-M   'P 1'
#
loop_
_entity.id
_entity.type
_entity.pdbx_description
1 polymer ?
#
loop_
_entity_poly.entity_id
_entity_poly.type
_entity_poly.pdbx_seq_one_letter_code
_entity_poly.pdbx_strand_id
1 'polypeptide(L)'
;MVHARHPVQGSKKGSAMEIIFYRYGSICEPDIINAFHAAGLTVAEEAREITDKSISNTDRLLAVEALLKSHPPLFVFSINFFPVIADICHIYRVPYLCWTVDSPVPELFSSSIRHDTNRIFLFDKAQYEQFAPYNPDCIFYLPLASCTQRFDQVISVISSNDKN
;
A
#
# COMPACT_ATOMS: atom_id res chain seq x y z
N MET A 1 -53.66 -28.87 -3.20
CA MET A 1 -52.21 -28.96 -2.90
C MET A 1 -51.57 -27.63 -3.31
N VAL A 2 -51.28 -26.80 -2.31
CA VAL A 2 -50.73 -25.46 -2.52
C VAL A 2 -49.27 -25.55 -2.19
N HIS A 3 -48.37 -25.36 -3.20
CA HIS A 3 -46.91 -25.30 -3.01
C HIS A 3 -46.53 -23.92 -2.49
N ALA A 4 -46.18 -23.85 -1.23
CA ALA A 4 -45.57 -22.69 -0.61
C ALA A 4 -44.15 -22.51 -1.19
N ARG A 5 -43.87 -21.37 -1.83
CA ARG A 5 -42.53 -20.94 -2.25
C ARG A 5 -41.86 -20.30 -1.03
N HIS A 6 -40.75 -20.87 -0.59
CA HIS A 6 -39.88 -20.22 0.39
C HIS A 6 -39.18 -19.01 -0.24
N PRO A 7 -39.09 -17.87 0.46
CA PRO A 7 -38.30 -16.75 0.00
C PRO A 7 -36.82 -17.07 0.23
N VAL A 8 -36.03 -17.00 -0.85
CA VAL A 8 -34.58 -17.01 -0.79
C VAL A 8 -34.13 -15.66 -0.23
N GLN A 9 -33.92 -15.62 1.08
CA GLN A 9 -33.14 -14.54 1.72
C GLN A 9 -31.67 -14.92 1.66
N GLY A 10 -30.89 -14.05 1.06
CA GLY A 10 -29.44 -14.21 0.98
C GLY A 10 -28.79 -13.06 0.23
N SER A 11 -29.08 -11.81 0.63
CA SER A 11 -28.23 -10.69 0.26
C SER A 11 -26.86 -10.95 0.90
N LYS A 12 -25.91 -11.51 0.15
CA LYS A 12 -24.49 -11.45 0.49
C LYS A 12 -24.12 -9.97 0.49
N LYS A 13 -23.98 -9.37 1.70
CA LYS A 13 -23.21 -8.13 1.88
C LYS A 13 -21.88 -8.40 1.21
N GLY A 14 -21.56 -7.68 0.13
CA GLY A 14 -20.24 -7.74 -0.48
C GLY A 14 -19.23 -7.44 0.63
N SER A 15 -18.32 -8.37 0.91
CA SER A 15 -17.23 -8.09 1.85
C SER A 15 -16.49 -6.89 1.28
N ALA A 16 -16.34 -5.83 2.09
CA ALA A 16 -15.53 -4.69 1.71
C ALA A 16 -14.14 -5.22 1.31
N MET A 17 -13.64 -4.78 0.16
CA MET A 17 -12.31 -5.15 -0.30
C MET A 17 -11.30 -4.44 0.59
N GLU A 18 -10.63 -5.19 1.45
CA GLU A 18 -9.69 -4.67 2.44
C GLU A 18 -8.25 -4.81 1.95
N ILE A 19 -7.43 -3.82 2.26
CA ILE A 19 -5.97 -3.83 2.09
C ILE A 19 -5.29 -3.55 3.43
N ILE A 20 -4.04 -3.99 3.58
CA ILE A 20 -3.18 -3.59 4.70
C ILE A 20 -2.22 -2.52 4.20
N PHE A 21 -2.13 -1.38 4.89
CA PHE A 21 -1.16 -0.32 4.61
C PHE A 21 -0.12 -0.29 5.73
N TYR A 22 1.13 -0.65 5.38
CA TYR A 22 2.27 -0.48 6.28
C TYR A 22 2.79 0.95 6.22
N ARG A 23 2.76 1.66 7.36
CA ARG A 23 3.08 3.08 7.49
C ARG A 23 4.33 3.31 8.31
N TYR A 24 5.21 4.14 7.79
CA TYR A 24 6.40 4.60 8.53
C TYR A 24 6.45 6.14 8.68
N GLY A 25 5.43 6.86 8.21
CA GLY A 25 5.29 8.32 8.33
C GLY A 25 5.80 9.09 7.11
N SER A 26 5.72 8.51 5.92
CA SER A 26 5.95 9.27 4.67
C SER A 26 4.88 10.35 4.50
N ILE A 27 5.31 11.51 3.99
CA ILE A 27 4.41 12.64 3.69
C ILE A 27 3.34 12.29 2.63
N CYS A 28 3.57 11.26 1.82
CA CYS A 28 2.65 10.82 0.77
C CYS A 28 1.55 9.88 1.30
N GLU A 29 1.71 9.27 2.48
CA GLU A 29 0.77 8.28 3.00
C GLU A 29 -0.68 8.76 3.07
N PRO A 30 -1.00 9.96 3.60
CA PRO A 30 -2.37 10.43 3.69
C PRO A 30 -3.07 10.54 2.32
N ASP A 31 -2.36 10.98 1.30
CA ASP A 31 -2.91 11.14 -0.05
C ASP A 31 -3.22 9.78 -0.68
N ILE A 32 -2.34 8.80 -0.47
CA ILE A 32 -2.51 7.43 -0.99
C ILE A 32 -3.66 6.72 -0.25
N ILE A 33 -3.77 6.87 1.07
CA ILE A 33 -4.88 6.32 1.86
C ILE A 33 -6.21 6.90 1.36
N ASN A 34 -6.27 8.21 1.16
CA ASN A 34 -7.47 8.86 0.61
C ASN A 34 -7.80 8.34 -0.79
N ALA A 35 -6.81 8.10 -1.64
CA ALA A 35 -7.02 7.52 -2.96
C ALA A 35 -7.57 6.09 -2.89
N PHE A 36 -7.09 5.25 -1.97
CA PHE A 36 -7.65 3.91 -1.75
C PHE A 36 -9.10 3.96 -1.26
N HIS A 37 -9.43 4.86 -0.33
CA HIS A 37 -10.81 5.06 0.11
C HIS A 37 -11.71 5.55 -1.05
N ALA A 38 -11.22 6.47 -1.87
CA ALA A 38 -11.95 6.94 -3.05
C ALA A 38 -12.17 5.82 -4.10
N ALA A 39 -11.25 4.85 -4.15
CA ALA A 39 -11.39 3.64 -4.97
C ALA A 39 -12.32 2.57 -4.34
N GLY A 40 -12.93 2.83 -3.17
CA GLY A 40 -13.84 1.92 -2.49
C GLY A 40 -13.15 0.82 -1.68
N LEU A 41 -11.85 0.96 -1.39
CA LEU A 41 -11.11 0.03 -0.56
C LEU A 41 -11.20 0.42 0.92
N THR A 42 -11.25 -0.58 1.80
CA THR A 42 -11.04 -0.40 3.24
C THR A 42 -9.56 -0.58 3.55
N VAL A 43 -9.00 0.29 4.38
CA VAL A 43 -7.57 0.30 4.72
C VAL A 43 -7.39 -0.08 6.19
N ALA A 44 -6.77 -1.23 6.45
CA ALA A 44 -6.24 -1.59 7.76
C ALA A 44 -4.79 -1.08 7.86
N GLU A 45 -4.48 -0.30 8.89
CA GLU A 45 -3.19 0.38 9.01
C GLU A 45 -2.29 -0.29 10.05
N GLU A 46 -1.04 -0.58 9.68
CA GLU A 46 0.05 -0.84 10.62
C GLU A 46 0.91 0.42 10.70
N ALA A 47 0.83 1.14 11.81
CA ALA A 47 1.36 2.50 11.93
C ALA A 47 2.34 2.69 13.10
N ARG A 48 2.79 1.63 13.77
CA ARG A 48 3.67 1.72 14.95
C ARG A 48 4.99 2.41 14.65
N GLU A 49 5.53 2.21 13.45
CA GLU A 49 6.80 2.86 13.04
C GLU A 49 6.69 4.39 12.91
N ILE A 50 5.49 4.96 12.83
CA ILE A 50 5.32 6.41 12.82
C ILE A 50 5.82 7.01 14.14
N THR A 51 5.51 6.36 15.27
CA THR A 51 5.84 6.83 16.62
C THR A 51 7.12 6.20 17.17
N ASP A 52 7.47 5.01 16.73
CA ASP A 52 8.69 4.30 17.17
C ASP A 52 9.56 3.94 15.96
N LYS A 53 10.56 4.78 15.68
CA LYS A 53 11.53 4.57 14.61
C LYS A 53 12.54 3.47 14.92
N SER A 54 12.60 2.98 16.15
CA SER A 54 13.51 1.91 16.58
C SER A 54 12.91 0.50 16.43
N ILE A 55 11.70 0.40 15.93
CA ILE A 55 10.98 -0.88 15.75
C ILE A 55 11.84 -1.89 14.98
N SER A 56 12.01 -3.09 15.56
CA SER A 56 12.83 -4.13 14.94
C SER A 56 12.15 -4.77 13.73
N ASN A 57 12.93 -5.39 12.86
CA ASN A 57 12.38 -6.17 11.74
C ASN A 57 11.47 -7.31 12.22
N THR A 58 11.77 -7.91 13.38
CA THR A 58 10.92 -8.93 13.99
C THR A 58 9.57 -8.34 14.41
N ASP A 59 9.53 -7.16 15.00
CA ASP A 59 8.29 -6.52 15.40
C ASP A 59 7.46 -6.07 14.20
N ARG A 60 8.10 -5.59 13.14
CA ARG A 60 7.44 -5.30 11.85
C ARG A 60 6.76 -6.54 11.28
N LEU A 61 7.51 -7.66 11.23
CA LEU A 61 7.01 -8.93 10.73
C LEU A 61 5.80 -9.41 11.54
N LEU A 62 5.92 -9.46 12.88
CA LEU A 62 4.85 -9.90 13.77
C LEU A 62 3.60 -9.02 13.67
N ALA A 63 3.79 -7.71 13.48
CA ALA A 63 2.69 -6.78 13.30
C ALA A 63 1.88 -7.05 12.04
N VAL A 64 2.57 -7.15 10.90
CA VAL A 64 1.91 -7.42 9.62
C VAL A 64 1.32 -8.83 9.62
N GLU A 65 2.02 -9.81 10.20
CA GLU A 65 1.51 -11.18 10.35
C GLU A 65 0.18 -11.23 11.13
N ALA A 66 0.08 -10.47 12.21
CA ALA A 66 -1.15 -10.41 13.00
C ALA A 66 -2.34 -9.88 12.17
N LEU A 67 -2.11 -8.86 11.35
CA LEU A 67 -3.13 -8.33 10.44
C LEU A 67 -3.48 -9.34 9.33
N LEU A 68 -2.49 -10.00 8.72
CA LEU A 68 -2.73 -11.02 7.71
C LEU A 68 -3.56 -12.20 8.22
N LYS A 69 -3.37 -12.58 9.50
CA LYS A 69 -4.14 -13.66 10.16
C LYS A 69 -5.56 -13.24 10.51
N SER A 70 -5.76 -11.98 10.88
CA SER A 70 -7.08 -11.48 11.30
C SER A 70 -7.99 -11.12 10.13
N HIS A 71 -7.41 -10.62 9.04
CA HIS A 71 -8.14 -10.12 7.87
C HIS A 71 -7.35 -10.44 6.60
N PRO A 72 -7.75 -11.43 5.80
CA PRO A 72 -7.08 -11.72 4.54
C PRO A 72 -7.28 -10.55 3.55
N PRO A 73 -6.24 -9.75 3.29
CA PRO A 73 -6.35 -8.57 2.44
C PRO A 73 -6.25 -8.95 0.95
N LEU A 74 -6.66 -8.02 0.07
CA LEU A 74 -6.35 -8.11 -1.35
C LEU A 74 -4.86 -8.00 -1.61
N PHE A 75 -4.19 -7.10 -0.91
CA PHE A 75 -2.75 -6.89 -0.95
C PHE A 75 -2.27 -6.12 0.29
N VAL A 76 -0.96 -6.17 0.53
CA VAL A 76 -0.28 -5.26 1.45
C VAL A 76 0.37 -4.14 0.65
N PHE A 77 0.27 -2.90 1.13
CA PHE A 77 0.88 -1.73 0.48
C PHE A 77 1.85 -1.00 1.42
N SER A 78 2.92 -0.44 0.86
CA SER A 78 3.79 0.54 1.55
C SER A 78 4.31 1.60 0.57
N ILE A 79 4.62 2.79 1.12
CA ILE A 79 5.55 3.70 0.45
C ILE A 79 6.96 3.15 0.69
N ASN A 80 7.81 3.17 -0.34
CA ASN A 80 9.10 2.50 -0.40
C ASN A 80 9.05 0.98 -0.14
N PHE A 81 10.16 0.32 -0.45
CA PHE A 81 10.28 -1.13 -0.36
C PHE A 81 10.81 -1.56 1.01
N PHE A 82 10.11 -2.49 1.65
CA PHE A 82 10.51 -3.11 2.91
C PHE A 82 10.74 -4.61 2.71
N PRO A 83 12.00 -5.09 2.74
CA PRO A 83 12.30 -6.51 2.55
C PRO A 83 11.53 -7.44 3.48
N VAL A 84 11.42 -7.10 4.76
CA VAL A 84 10.70 -7.91 5.76
C VAL A 84 9.20 -8.02 5.46
N ILE A 85 8.60 -6.97 4.87
CA ILE A 85 7.20 -7.00 4.45
C ILE A 85 7.04 -7.87 3.19
N ALA A 86 7.99 -7.76 2.26
CA ALA A 86 8.01 -8.63 1.08
C ALA A 86 8.13 -10.11 1.48
N ASP A 87 8.98 -10.43 2.46
CA ASP A 87 9.19 -11.80 2.94
C ASP A 87 7.93 -12.38 3.57
N ILE A 88 7.26 -11.65 4.47
CA ILE A 88 6.03 -12.14 5.12
C ILE A 88 4.89 -12.27 4.11
N CYS A 89 4.76 -11.35 3.18
CA CYS A 89 3.77 -11.42 2.10
C CYS A 89 4.02 -12.62 1.19
N HIS A 90 5.29 -12.93 0.90
CA HIS A 90 5.65 -14.12 0.13
C HIS A 90 5.28 -15.42 0.86
N ILE A 91 5.54 -15.51 2.17
CA ILE A 91 5.17 -16.68 3.01
C ILE A 91 3.64 -16.88 3.00
N TYR A 92 2.86 -15.81 3.14
CA TYR A 92 1.40 -15.87 3.18
C TYR A 92 0.75 -15.87 1.79
N ARG A 93 1.54 -15.80 0.70
CA ARG A 93 1.08 -15.75 -0.69
C ARG A 93 0.11 -14.59 -0.97
N VAL A 94 0.31 -13.46 -0.28
CA VAL A 94 -0.43 -12.22 -0.46
C VAL A 94 0.39 -11.27 -1.33
N PRO A 95 -0.19 -10.59 -2.32
CA PRO A 95 0.52 -9.58 -3.11
C PRO A 95 1.06 -8.45 -2.22
N TYR A 96 2.33 -8.09 -2.43
CA TYR A 96 2.93 -6.92 -1.82
C TYR A 96 3.17 -5.85 -2.87
N LEU A 97 2.51 -4.73 -2.73
CA LEU A 97 2.65 -3.56 -3.58
C LEU A 97 3.45 -2.49 -2.86
N CYS A 98 4.46 -1.93 -3.49
CA CYS A 98 5.13 -0.75 -2.95
C CYS A 98 5.40 0.28 -4.05
N TRP A 99 5.31 1.55 -3.69
CA TRP A 99 5.68 2.65 -4.58
C TRP A 99 6.82 3.43 -3.95
N THR A 100 8.00 3.37 -4.60
CA THR A 100 9.15 4.14 -4.11
C THR A 100 8.97 5.62 -4.48
N VAL A 101 9.23 6.47 -3.51
CA VAL A 101 9.18 7.93 -3.66
C VAL A 101 10.52 8.58 -3.32
N ASP A 102 11.48 7.77 -2.90
CA ASP A 102 12.85 8.15 -2.59
C ASP A 102 13.84 7.53 -3.58
N SER A 103 15.00 8.16 -3.78
CA SER A 103 16.10 7.66 -4.59
C SER A 103 17.43 8.14 -3.99
N PRO A 104 18.38 7.23 -3.67
CA PRO A 104 18.30 5.78 -3.77
C PRO A 104 17.49 5.13 -2.65
N VAL A 105 16.97 3.91 -2.89
CA VAL A 105 16.36 3.04 -1.87
C VAL A 105 17.26 1.81 -1.68
N PRO A 106 18.12 1.80 -0.62
CA PRO A 106 19.08 0.71 -0.39
C PRO A 106 18.43 -0.66 -0.21
N GLU A 107 17.21 -0.72 0.31
CA GLU A 107 16.43 -1.94 0.55
C GLU A 107 16.16 -2.74 -0.74
N LEU A 108 16.18 -2.10 -1.90
CA LEU A 108 16.04 -2.77 -3.22
C LEU A 108 17.18 -3.73 -3.54
N PHE A 109 18.33 -3.61 -2.87
CA PHE A 109 19.43 -4.58 -3.02
C PHE A 109 19.20 -5.90 -2.26
N SER A 110 18.12 -6.01 -1.47
CA SER A 110 17.75 -7.25 -0.80
C SER A 110 17.35 -8.35 -1.80
N SER A 111 17.64 -9.61 -1.45
CA SER A 111 17.16 -10.77 -2.20
C SER A 111 15.63 -10.86 -2.26
N SER A 112 14.92 -10.26 -1.29
CA SER A 112 13.46 -10.22 -1.21
C SER A 112 12.80 -9.50 -2.40
N ILE A 113 13.56 -8.70 -3.16
CA ILE A 113 13.10 -8.08 -4.41
C ILE A 113 12.61 -9.11 -5.45
N ARG A 114 13.12 -10.36 -5.36
CA ARG A 114 12.85 -11.45 -6.33
C ARG A 114 11.56 -12.21 -6.08
N HIS A 115 10.83 -11.92 -5.00
CA HIS A 115 9.58 -12.63 -4.72
C HIS A 115 8.54 -12.37 -5.81
N ASP A 116 7.87 -13.42 -6.24
CA ASP A 116 6.83 -13.41 -7.26
C ASP A 116 5.53 -12.72 -6.79
N THR A 117 5.39 -12.53 -5.47
CA THR A 117 4.28 -11.80 -4.86
C THR A 117 4.45 -10.28 -4.90
N ASN A 118 5.65 -9.78 -5.23
CA ASN A 118 5.91 -8.34 -5.30
C ASN A 118 5.24 -7.67 -6.51
N ARG A 119 4.91 -6.38 -6.32
CA ARG A 119 4.59 -5.40 -7.38
C ARG A 119 5.26 -4.10 -6.96
N ILE A 120 6.46 -3.86 -7.49
CA ILE A 120 7.34 -2.77 -7.06
C ILE A 120 7.28 -1.68 -8.13
N PHE A 121 6.80 -0.51 -7.75
CA PHE A 121 6.69 0.65 -8.62
C PHE A 121 7.82 1.62 -8.29
N LEU A 122 8.69 1.89 -9.25
CA LEU A 122 9.86 2.77 -9.11
C LEU A 122 9.59 4.07 -9.88
N PHE A 123 9.70 5.21 -9.19
CA PHE A 123 9.50 6.50 -9.84
C PHE A 123 10.74 6.98 -10.60
N ASP A 124 11.92 6.62 -10.12
CA ASP A 124 13.20 6.97 -10.74
C ASP A 124 13.52 5.98 -11.85
N LYS A 125 13.69 6.53 -13.06
CA LYS A 125 13.96 5.72 -14.25
C LYS A 125 15.29 4.97 -14.17
N ALA A 126 16.33 5.58 -13.59
CA ALA A 126 17.62 4.94 -13.43
C ALA A 126 17.57 3.77 -12.44
N GLN A 127 16.86 3.92 -11.33
CA GLN A 127 16.58 2.80 -10.44
C GLN A 127 15.76 1.70 -11.14
N TYR A 128 14.74 2.06 -11.90
CA TYR A 128 13.97 1.08 -12.66
C TYR A 128 14.86 0.29 -13.62
N GLU A 129 15.68 0.94 -14.43
CA GLU A 129 16.59 0.29 -15.37
C GLU A 129 17.61 -0.62 -14.67
N GLN A 130 18.04 -0.25 -13.46
CA GLN A 130 18.96 -1.04 -12.65
C GLN A 130 18.30 -2.28 -12.05
N PHE A 131 17.07 -2.16 -11.51
CA PHE A 131 16.46 -3.22 -10.71
C PHE A 131 15.47 -4.10 -11.49
N ALA A 132 14.84 -3.61 -12.56
CA ALA A 132 13.90 -4.39 -13.36
C ALA A 132 14.43 -5.76 -13.84
N PRO A 133 15.72 -5.92 -14.22
CA PRO A 133 16.25 -7.23 -14.59
C PRO A 133 16.22 -8.30 -13.49
N TYR A 134 16.15 -7.91 -12.21
CA TYR A 134 16.10 -8.86 -11.09
C TYR A 134 14.74 -9.52 -10.91
N ASN A 135 13.66 -8.87 -11.36
CA ASN A 135 12.29 -9.39 -11.29
C ASN A 135 11.40 -8.68 -12.34
N PRO A 136 11.58 -8.98 -13.63
CA PRO A 136 11.01 -8.20 -14.73
C PRO A 136 9.47 -8.20 -14.77
N ASP A 137 8.84 -9.25 -14.22
CA ASP A 137 7.38 -9.37 -14.17
C ASP A 137 6.75 -8.66 -12.96
N CYS A 138 7.57 -8.15 -12.03
CA CYS A 138 7.12 -7.60 -10.76
C CYS A 138 7.64 -6.19 -10.48
N ILE A 139 8.52 -5.65 -11.31
CA ILE A 139 9.09 -4.30 -11.16
C ILE A 139 8.65 -3.43 -12.32
N PHE A 140 8.07 -2.27 -12.00
CA PHE A 140 7.43 -1.38 -12.95
C PHE A 140 7.94 0.05 -12.79
N TYR A 141 8.01 0.79 -13.89
CA TYR A 141 8.25 2.23 -13.87
C TYR A 141 6.93 2.98 -13.67
N LEU A 142 6.84 3.78 -12.60
CA LEU A 142 5.69 4.62 -12.32
C LEU A 142 6.15 5.98 -11.78
N PRO A 143 6.15 7.04 -12.61
CA PRO A 143 6.53 8.39 -12.17
C PRO A 143 5.71 8.89 -10.99
N LEU A 144 6.28 9.85 -10.23
CA LEU A 144 5.55 10.55 -9.18
C LEU A 144 4.39 11.35 -9.78
N ALA A 145 3.30 11.38 -9.03
CA ALA A 145 2.13 12.20 -9.32
C ALA A 145 1.93 13.25 -8.24
N SER A 146 1.23 14.33 -8.57
CA SER A 146 0.82 15.36 -7.61
C SER A 146 -0.62 15.14 -7.16
N CYS A 147 -0.89 15.43 -5.89
CA CYS A 147 -2.26 15.45 -5.37
C CYS A 147 -2.94 16.77 -5.76
N THR A 148 -3.84 16.73 -6.73
CA THR A 148 -4.55 17.91 -7.23
C THR A 148 -5.42 18.55 -6.14
N GLN A 149 -6.06 17.77 -5.29
CA GLN A 149 -6.89 18.26 -4.18
C GLN A 149 -6.09 19.10 -3.18
N ARG A 150 -4.87 18.67 -2.85
CA ARG A 150 -3.98 19.45 -1.97
C ARG A 150 -3.54 20.75 -2.65
N PHE A 151 -3.28 20.72 -3.94
CA PHE A 151 -2.91 21.90 -4.71
C PHE A 151 -4.04 22.94 -4.74
N ASP A 152 -5.27 22.49 -4.97
CA ASP A 152 -6.46 23.36 -4.96
C ASP A 152 -6.70 24.01 -3.59
N GLN A 153 -6.46 23.29 -2.50
CA GLN A 153 -6.55 23.83 -1.13
C GLN A 153 -5.52 24.95 -0.90
N VAL A 154 -4.27 24.76 -1.31
CA VAL A 154 -3.21 25.78 -1.18
C VAL A 154 -3.56 27.03 -1.99
N ILE A 155 -4.01 26.88 -3.24
CA ILE A 155 -4.44 28.01 -4.09
C ILE A 155 -5.60 28.76 -3.44
N SER A 156 -6.57 28.07 -2.87
CA SER A 156 -7.72 28.71 -2.22
C SER A 156 -7.32 29.56 -1.02
N VAL A 157 -6.35 29.09 -0.21
CA VAL A 157 -5.81 29.84 0.95
C VAL A 157 -5.05 31.08 0.50
N ILE A 158 -4.19 30.98 -0.53
CA ILE A 158 -3.45 32.12 -1.07
C ILE A 158 -4.42 33.17 -1.61
N SER A 159 -5.40 32.74 -2.41
CA SER A 159 -6.40 33.66 -3.01
C SER A 159 -7.30 34.35 -1.98
N SER A 160 -7.50 33.77 -0.79
CA SER A 160 -8.25 34.39 0.30
C SER A 160 -7.43 35.43 1.07
N ASN A 161 -6.10 35.23 1.17
CA ASN A 161 -5.19 36.18 1.85
C ASN A 161 -4.90 37.43 1.01
N ASP A 162 -4.97 37.36 -0.31
CA ASP A 162 -4.76 38.51 -1.19
C ASP A 162 -5.95 39.49 -1.22
N LYS A 163 -7.07 39.18 -0.53
CA LYS A 163 -8.27 40.00 -0.49
C LYS A 163 -8.43 40.80 0.83
N ASN A 164 -7.48 40.72 1.74
CA ASN A 164 -7.41 41.51 2.96
C ASN A 164 -6.22 42.48 2.92
#